data_143bc5335cda0c69122d1cd56caf0a8d
#
_entry.id   143bc5335cda0c69122d1cd56caf0a8d
#
_cell.length_a   1.000
_cell.length_b   1.000
_cell.length_c   1.000
_cell.angle_alpha   90.00
_cell.angle_beta   90.00
_cell.angle_gamma   90.00
#
_symmetry.space_group_name_H-M   'P 1'
#
loop_
_entity.id
_entity.type
_entity.pdbx_description
1 polymer ?
#
loop_
_entity_poly.entity_id
_entity_poly.type
_entity_poly.pdbx_seq_one_letter_code
_entity_poly.pdbx_strand_id
1 'polypeptide(L)'
;MTVWVNECLRFIMVGDNYRKVLSEVKERAVYSNRKEEDVTLIAVSKTKPVELLQEVYDAGARDFGENKVQEIIAKYDKLPSDIRWHMIGHLQTNKVKYIADKVYMIHSVDSVKLAEVISKEAVKAGRVIPILIEVNVAGEESKFGISDLECEDFIRNIHQLPGIHVSGLMTI
;
A
#
# COMPACT_ATOMS: atom_id res chain seq x y z
N MET A 1 -46.86 -18.33 -6.80
CA MET A 1 -46.29 -17.58 -5.65
C MET A 1 -44.81 -17.90 -5.62
N THR A 2 -44.04 -17.09 -6.35
CA THR A 2 -42.59 -17.34 -6.60
C THR A 2 -41.80 -16.61 -5.51
N VAL A 3 -41.14 -17.37 -4.67
CA VAL A 3 -40.35 -16.86 -3.54
C VAL A 3 -39.01 -16.36 -4.05
N TRP A 4 -38.84 -15.04 -4.11
CA TRP A 4 -37.57 -14.35 -4.33
C TRP A 4 -36.82 -14.20 -3.00
N VAL A 5 -36.24 -15.26 -2.47
CA VAL A 5 -35.54 -15.22 -1.17
C VAL A 5 -34.03 -15.51 -1.29
N ASN A 6 -33.50 -15.81 -2.48
CA ASN A 6 -32.13 -16.37 -2.57
C ASN A 6 -31.05 -15.46 -3.14
N GLU A 7 -31.31 -14.21 -3.50
CA GLU A 7 -30.23 -13.31 -3.96
C GLU A 7 -29.76 -12.29 -2.90
N CYS A 8 -30.54 -12.05 -1.86
CA CYS A 8 -30.15 -11.12 -0.77
C CYS A 8 -29.09 -11.67 0.21
N LEU A 9 -28.80 -12.97 0.20
CA LEU A 9 -27.90 -13.60 1.18
C LEU A 9 -26.45 -13.75 0.71
N ARG A 10 -26.05 -13.19 -0.44
CA ARG A 10 -24.67 -13.26 -0.94
C ARG A 10 -23.87 -11.95 -0.83
N PHE A 11 -24.46 -10.87 -0.42
CA PHE A 11 -23.73 -9.66 -0.03
C PHE A 11 -23.35 -9.76 1.46
N ILE A 12 -22.35 -10.60 1.78
CA ILE A 12 -21.53 -10.29 2.95
C ILE A 12 -20.91 -8.95 2.59
N MET A 13 -21.35 -7.88 3.24
CA MET A 13 -20.88 -6.53 3.02
C MET A 13 -19.36 -6.53 3.14
N VAL A 14 -18.65 -6.02 2.15
CA VAL A 14 -17.18 -5.98 2.17
C VAL A 14 -16.68 -5.24 3.41
N GLY A 15 -17.45 -4.22 3.84
CA GLY A 15 -17.20 -3.51 5.09
C GLY A 15 -17.27 -4.39 6.34
N ASP A 16 -18.18 -5.34 6.41
CA ASP A 16 -18.25 -6.26 7.56
C ASP A 16 -17.07 -7.23 7.58
N ASN A 17 -16.65 -7.73 6.41
CA ASN A 17 -15.44 -8.53 6.30
C ASN A 17 -14.21 -7.75 6.75
N TYR A 18 -14.10 -6.48 6.34
CA TYR A 18 -13.01 -5.61 6.78
C TYR A 18 -12.98 -5.47 8.31
N ARG A 19 -14.15 -5.18 8.94
CA ARG A 19 -14.23 -5.05 10.41
C ARG A 19 -13.83 -6.34 11.12
N LYS A 20 -14.26 -7.49 10.60
CA LYS A 20 -13.91 -8.82 11.13
C LYS A 20 -12.39 -9.04 11.08
N VAL A 21 -11.77 -8.84 9.91
CA VAL A 21 -10.32 -9.00 9.75
C VAL A 21 -9.55 -8.02 10.62
N LEU A 22 -10.01 -6.77 10.71
CA LEU A 22 -9.39 -5.75 11.57
C LEU A 22 -9.43 -6.17 13.06
N SER A 23 -10.56 -6.71 13.53
CA SER A 23 -10.68 -7.22 14.91
C SER A 23 -9.70 -8.36 15.16
N GLU A 24 -9.60 -9.31 14.23
CA GLU A 24 -8.65 -10.43 14.32
C GLU A 24 -7.19 -9.95 14.35
N VAL A 25 -6.83 -8.96 13.51
CA VAL A 25 -5.48 -8.37 13.49
C VAL A 25 -5.14 -7.72 14.83
N LYS A 26 -6.06 -6.92 15.39
CA LYS A 26 -5.89 -6.27 16.69
C LYS A 26 -5.72 -7.27 17.82
N GLU A 27 -6.58 -8.28 17.89
CA GLU A 27 -6.49 -9.35 18.89
C GLU A 27 -5.14 -10.07 18.82
N ARG A 28 -4.64 -10.34 17.60
CA ARG A 28 -3.33 -11.01 17.41
C ARG A 28 -2.15 -10.09 17.77
N ALA A 29 -2.25 -8.79 17.50
CA ALA A 29 -1.24 -7.82 17.93
C ALA A 29 -1.10 -7.84 19.46
N VAL A 30 -2.21 -7.73 20.19
CA VAL A 30 -2.23 -7.77 21.66
C VAL A 30 -1.72 -9.11 22.19
N TYR A 31 -2.14 -10.22 21.59
CA TYR A 31 -1.65 -11.56 21.98
C TYR A 31 -0.12 -11.69 21.83
N SER A 32 0.46 -10.96 20.88
CA SER A 32 1.91 -10.94 20.61
C SER A 32 2.65 -9.83 21.40
N ASN A 33 2.07 -9.30 22.49
CA ASN A 33 2.60 -8.21 23.30
C ASN A 33 2.91 -6.92 22.50
N ARG A 34 2.12 -6.65 21.46
CA ARG A 34 2.13 -5.40 20.70
C ARG A 34 0.88 -4.58 21.02
N LYS A 35 0.92 -3.29 20.75
CA LYS A 35 -0.29 -2.47 20.76
C LYS A 35 -1.10 -2.71 19.49
N GLU A 36 -2.41 -2.43 19.54
CA GLU A 36 -3.28 -2.57 18.37
C GLU A 36 -2.83 -1.68 17.20
N GLU A 37 -2.31 -0.48 17.52
CA GLU A 37 -1.82 0.50 16.54
C GLU A 37 -0.46 0.17 15.91
N ASP A 38 0.26 -0.82 16.45
CA ASP A 38 1.57 -1.23 15.89
C ASP A 38 1.43 -2.03 14.59
N VAL A 39 0.19 -2.44 14.25
CA VAL A 39 -0.10 -3.21 13.04
C VAL A 39 -1.14 -2.48 12.19
N THR A 40 -0.75 -2.06 11.00
CA THR A 40 -1.65 -1.40 10.04
C THR A 40 -2.22 -2.42 9.05
N LEU A 41 -3.56 -2.54 9.01
CA LEU A 41 -4.26 -3.33 7.99
C LEU A 41 -4.48 -2.47 6.75
N ILE A 42 -3.85 -2.84 5.64
CA ILE A 42 -4.03 -2.19 4.34
C ILE A 42 -5.08 -2.96 3.53
N ALA A 43 -6.15 -2.29 3.15
CA ALA A 43 -7.16 -2.85 2.26
C ALA A 43 -6.65 -2.85 0.81
N VAL A 44 -6.27 -4.03 0.30
CA VAL A 44 -5.81 -4.16 -1.09
C VAL A 44 -7.00 -4.03 -2.05
N SER A 45 -7.02 -2.93 -2.80
CA SER A 45 -8.16 -2.49 -3.61
C SER A 45 -7.93 -2.60 -5.12
N LYS A 46 -6.82 -3.21 -5.53
CA LYS A 46 -6.53 -3.45 -6.96
C LYS A 46 -7.70 -4.13 -7.66
N THR A 47 -8.03 -3.66 -8.86
CA THR A 47 -9.14 -4.16 -9.70
C THR A 47 -10.54 -4.02 -9.12
N LYS A 48 -10.71 -3.38 -7.96
CA LYS A 48 -12.02 -3.18 -7.34
C LYS A 48 -12.61 -1.82 -7.72
N PRO A 49 -13.94 -1.75 -7.92
CA PRO A 49 -14.62 -0.49 -8.21
C PRO A 49 -14.70 0.41 -6.97
N VAL A 50 -14.89 1.71 -7.22
CA VAL A 50 -14.87 2.78 -6.20
C VAL A 50 -15.92 2.54 -5.11
N GLU A 51 -17.08 1.99 -5.48
CA GLU A 51 -18.19 1.72 -4.58
C GLU A 51 -17.83 0.74 -3.47
N LEU A 52 -17.02 -0.29 -3.78
CA LEU A 52 -16.53 -1.22 -2.77
C LEU A 52 -15.47 -0.59 -1.86
N LEU A 53 -14.64 0.33 -2.39
CA LEU A 53 -13.69 1.06 -1.56
C LEU A 53 -14.42 2.01 -0.61
N GLN A 54 -15.46 2.67 -1.09
CA GLN A 54 -16.29 3.54 -0.25
C GLN A 54 -16.93 2.76 0.91
N GLU A 55 -17.45 1.57 0.64
CA GLU A 55 -18.00 0.70 1.68
C GLU A 55 -16.97 0.33 2.75
N VAL A 56 -15.75 -0.01 2.32
CA VAL A 56 -14.64 -0.34 3.23
C VAL A 56 -14.17 0.90 4.00
N TYR A 57 -14.16 2.07 3.36
CA TYR A 57 -13.87 3.35 4.00
C TYR A 57 -14.92 3.68 5.09
N ASP A 58 -16.21 3.52 4.79
CA ASP A 58 -17.32 3.74 5.73
C ASP A 58 -17.26 2.74 6.90
N ALA A 59 -16.65 1.57 6.69
CA ALA A 59 -16.35 0.58 7.72
C ALA A 59 -15.15 0.96 8.61
N GLY A 60 -14.46 2.08 8.31
CA GLY A 60 -13.37 2.63 9.12
C GLY A 60 -11.97 2.50 8.51
N ALA A 61 -11.82 1.90 7.32
CA ALA A 61 -10.53 1.83 6.66
C ALA A 61 -10.04 3.22 6.22
N ARG A 62 -8.73 3.41 6.30
CA ARG A 62 -8.05 4.61 5.79
C ARG A 62 -6.86 4.26 4.91
N ASP A 63 -6.34 3.05 5.01
CA ASP A 63 -5.17 2.57 4.29
C ASP A 63 -5.61 1.66 3.14
N PHE A 64 -5.35 2.08 1.90
CA PHE A 64 -5.71 1.35 0.69
C PHE A 64 -4.48 1.09 -0.17
N GLY A 65 -4.35 -0.15 -0.66
CA GLY A 65 -3.20 -0.59 -1.44
C GLY A 65 -3.54 -0.83 -2.91
N GLU A 66 -2.75 -0.23 -3.81
CA GLU A 66 -2.90 -0.39 -5.25
C GLU A 66 -1.61 -0.92 -5.90
N ASN A 67 -1.77 -1.76 -6.92
CA ASN A 67 -0.64 -2.28 -7.68
C ASN A 67 -0.29 -1.41 -8.89
N LYS A 68 -1.19 -0.56 -9.35
CA LYS A 68 -1.01 0.23 -10.57
C LYS A 68 -1.25 1.72 -10.30
N VAL A 69 -0.33 2.55 -10.76
CA VAL A 69 -0.43 4.02 -10.70
C VAL A 69 -1.74 4.53 -11.29
N GLN A 70 -2.20 3.93 -12.38
CA GLN A 70 -3.45 4.32 -13.05
C GLN A 70 -4.68 4.11 -12.16
N GLU A 71 -4.66 3.08 -11.29
CA GLU A 71 -5.77 2.84 -10.35
C GLU A 71 -5.80 3.89 -9.25
N ILE A 72 -4.64 4.28 -8.70
CA ILE A 72 -4.56 5.39 -7.74
C ILE A 72 -5.14 6.65 -8.36
N ILE A 73 -4.66 7.05 -9.56
CA ILE A 73 -5.14 8.27 -10.24
C ILE A 73 -6.64 8.23 -10.49
N ALA A 74 -7.17 7.10 -10.96
CA ALA A 74 -8.58 6.98 -11.30
C ALA A 74 -9.53 7.02 -10.08
N LYS A 75 -9.01 6.69 -8.89
CA LYS A 75 -9.77 6.59 -7.63
C LYS A 75 -9.56 7.78 -6.71
N TYR A 76 -8.41 8.46 -6.80
CA TYR A 76 -7.98 9.51 -5.87
C TYR A 76 -9.02 10.61 -5.67
N ASP A 77 -9.52 11.19 -6.76
CA ASP A 77 -10.48 12.31 -6.72
C ASP A 77 -11.94 11.88 -6.50
N LYS A 78 -12.20 10.56 -6.47
CA LYS A 78 -13.55 10.00 -6.32
C LYS A 78 -13.84 9.53 -4.90
N LEU A 79 -12.83 9.48 -4.06
CA LEU A 79 -12.91 8.97 -2.70
C LEU A 79 -12.45 10.04 -1.70
N PRO A 80 -12.77 9.90 -0.41
CA PRO A 80 -12.38 10.86 0.61
C PRO A 80 -10.88 11.14 0.65
N SER A 81 -10.52 12.42 0.87
CA SER A 81 -9.14 12.91 0.81
C SER A 81 -8.24 12.47 1.96
N ASP A 82 -8.83 11.90 3.03
CA ASP A 82 -8.09 11.36 4.19
C ASP A 82 -7.66 9.89 3.99
N ILE A 83 -7.92 9.31 2.81
CA ILE A 83 -7.37 8.01 2.43
C ILE A 83 -5.86 8.09 2.28
N ARG A 84 -5.17 7.17 2.94
CA ARG A 84 -3.74 6.93 2.78
C ARG A 84 -3.52 5.89 1.67
N TRP A 85 -3.04 6.36 0.53
CA TRP A 85 -2.78 5.50 -0.63
C TRP A 85 -1.41 4.85 -0.55
N HIS A 86 -1.35 3.53 -0.58
CA HIS A 86 -0.13 2.75 -0.61
C HIS A 86 0.11 2.20 -2.02
N MET A 87 1.25 2.54 -2.61
CA MET A 87 1.71 1.89 -3.84
C MET A 87 2.42 0.61 -3.46
N ILE A 88 1.77 -0.54 -3.66
CA ILE A 88 2.25 -1.85 -3.20
C ILE A 88 2.73 -2.77 -4.33
N GLY A 89 2.51 -2.42 -5.60
CA GLY A 89 3.00 -3.17 -6.75
C GLY A 89 4.23 -2.53 -7.38
N HIS A 90 4.87 -3.24 -8.31
CA HIS A 90 6.06 -2.76 -9.00
C HIS A 90 5.82 -1.38 -9.65
N LEU A 91 6.72 -0.44 -9.34
CA LEU A 91 6.62 0.96 -9.75
C LEU A 91 7.67 1.31 -10.80
N GLN A 92 7.23 1.60 -12.01
CA GLN A 92 8.11 2.11 -13.06
C GLN A 92 8.51 3.56 -12.79
N THR A 93 9.78 3.90 -13.03
CA THR A 93 10.33 5.25 -12.78
C THR A 93 9.56 6.37 -13.49
N ASN A 94 9.12 6.15 -14.74
CA ASN A 94 8.37 7.14 -15.52
C ASN A 94 6.93 7.40 -14.98
N LYS A 95 6.46 6.58 -14.05
CA LYS A 95 5.13 6.70 -13.44
C LYS A 95 5.14 7.43 -12.10
N VAL A 96 6.28 7.54 -11.44
CA VAL A 96 6.44 8.19 -10.11
C VAL A 96 5.83 9.59 -10.07
N LYS A 97 6.09 10.41 -11.09
CA LYS A 97 5.61 11.80 -11.18
C LYS A 97 4.09 11.98 -11.09
N TYR A 98 3.31 10.92 -11.34
CA TYR A 98 1.85 10.99 -11.32
C TYR A 98 1.25 10.72 -9.93
N ILE A 99 2.06 10.19 -9.01
CA ILE A 99 1.59 9.77 -7.68
C ILE A 99 2.39 10.37 -6.53
N ALA A 100 3.52 11.04 -6.80
CA ALA A 100 4.37 11.59 -5.75
C ALA A 100 3.66 12.61 -4.84
N ASP A 101 2.66 13.32 -5.35
CA ASP A 101 1.80 14.26 -4.60
C ASP A 101 0.62 13.56 -3.91
N LYS A 102 0.33 12.29 -4.19
CA LYS A 102 -0.87 11.57 -3.79
C LYS A 102 -0.64 10.43 -2.80
N VAL A 103 0.45 9.67 -3.00
CA VAL A 103 0.69 8.48 -2.17
C VAL A 103 1.09 8.83 -0.76
N TYR A 104 0.66 7.99 0.18
CA TYR A 104 1.13 8.02 1.56
C TYR A 104 2.48 7.31 1.69
N MET A 105 2.63 6.12 1.06
CA MET A 105 3.83 5.29 1.14
C MET A 105 4.02 4.48 -0.15
N ILE A 106 5.29 4.22 -0.51
CA ILE A 106 5.66 3.31 -1.62
C ILE A 106 6.38 2.11 -1.03
N HIS A 107 5.84 0.91 -1.29
CA HIS A 107 6.34 -0.35 -0.69
C HIS A 107 7.32 -1.11 -1.58
N SER A 108 7.44 -0.76 -2.83
CA SER A 108 8.07 -1.56 -3.90
C SER A 108 9.35 -0.92 -4.44
N VAL A 109 10.21 -0.41 -3.55
CA VAL A 109 11.47 0.21 -3.97
C VAL A 109 12.55 -0.86 -4.09
N ASP A 110 12.92 -1.19 -5.33
CA ASP A 110 13.80 -2.29 -5.69
C ASP A 110 15.11 -1.87 -6.39
N SER A 111 15.30 -0.57 -6.59
CA SER A 111 16.51 -0.06 -7.25
C SER A 111 16.87 1.36 -6.81
N VAL A 112 18.17 1.66 -6.75
CA VAL A 112 18.69 3.00 -6.45
C VAL A 112 18.09 4.03 -7.42
N LYS A 113 18.03 3.69 -8.71
CA LYS A 113 17.44 4.54 -9.74
C LYS A 113 15.98 4.91 -9.43
N LEU A 114 15.18 3.95 -8.95
CA LEU A 114 13.79 4.23 -8.57
C LEU A 114 13.75 5.14 -7.34
N ALA A 115 14.57 4.89 -6.31
CA ALA A 115 14.66 5.73 -5.12
C ALA A 115 15.05 7.17 -5.45
N GLU A 116 16.02 7.39 -6.36
CA GLU A 116 16.43 8.71 -6.85
C GLU A 116 15.29 9.44 -7.56
N VAL A 117 14.51 8.73 -8.39
CA VAL A 117 13.36 9.33 -9.07
C VAL A 117 12.25 9.68 -8.10
N ILE A 118 11.97 8.81 -7.12
CA ILE A 118 11.00 9.10 -6.04
C ILE A 118 11.43 10.34 -5.27
N SER A 119 12.69 10.40 -4.83
CA SER A 119 13.30 11.52 -4.13
C SER A 119 13.08 12.84 -4.90
N LYS A 120 13.47 12.86 -6.18
CA LYS A 120 13.32 14.02 -7.04
C LYS A 120 11.87 14.50 -7.16
N GLU A 121 10.93 13.59 -7.39
CA GLU A 121 9.52 13.95 -7.58
C GLU A 121 8.86 14.33 -6.23
N ALA A 122 9.26 13.71 -5.12
CA ALA A 122 8.81 14.07 -3.79
C ALA A 122 9.27 15.49 -3.39
N VAL A 123 10.53 15.83 -3.65
CA VAL A 123 11.06 17.20 -3.43
C VAL A 123 10.29 18.24 -4.26
N LYS A 124 9.99 17.95 -5.53
CA LYS A 124 9.16 18.82 -6.37
C LYS A 124 7.75 19.02 -5.81
N ALA A 125 7.19 17.96 -5.21
CA ALA A 125 5.88 18.00 -4.57
C ALA A 125 5.90 18.62 -3.15
N GLY A 126 7.07 19.03 -2.65
CA GLY A 126 7.25 19.58 -1.31
C GLY A 126 6.99 18.57 -0.18
N ARG A 127 7.25 17.28 -0.44
CA ARG A 127 6.93 16.17 0.48
C ARG A 127 8.15 15.32 0.81
N VAL A 128 8.03 14.59 1.92
CA VAL A 128 8.87 13.44 2.23
C VAL A 128 7.96 12.20 2.17
N ILE A 129 8.28 11.26 1.27
CA ILE A 129 7.51 10.04 1.07
C ILE A 129 8.18 8.89 1.82
N PRO A 130 7.47 8.23 2.78
CA PRO A 130 7.95 6.99 3.36
C PRO A 130 8.06 5.89 2.30
N ILE A 131 9.15 5.13 2.33
CA ILE A 131 9.38 4.01 1.42
C ILE A 131 9.72 2.74 2.17
N LEU A 132 9.34 1.60 1.61
CA LEU A 132 9.86 0.29 1.99
C LEU A 132 10.73 -0.25 0.84
N ILE A 133 11.79 -0.93 1.21
CA ILE A 133 12.68 -1.61 0.27
C ILE A 133 12.12 -3.00 0.02
N GLU A 134 11.85 -3.32 -1.24
CA GLU A 134 11.39 -4.64 -1.65
C GLU A 134 12.55 -5.62 -1.70
N VAL A 135 12.48 -6.68 -0.89
CA VAL A 135 13.52 -7.71 -0.77
C VAL A 135 12.99 -9.04 -1.28
N ASN A 136 13.67 -9.64 -2.23
CA ASN A 136 13.38 -10.97 -2.76
C ASN A 136 14.05 -12.05 -1.90
N VAL A 137 13.45 -12.36 -0.77
CA VAL A 137 13.98 -13.32 0.21
C VAL A 137 14.03 -14.75 -0.34
N ALA A 138 13.08 -15.11 -1.21
CA ALA A 138 13.02 -16.46 -1.79
C ALA A 138 14.01 -16.68 -2.94
N GLY A 139 14.61 -15.62 -3.47
CA GLY A 139 15.53 -15.69 -4.62
C GLY A 139 14.86 -16.14 -5.92
N GLU A 140 13.54 -15.96 -6.04
CA GLU A 140 12.81 -16.33 -7.26
C GLU A 140 13.10 -15.32 -8.37
N GLU A 141 13.65 -15.77 -9.50
CA GLU A 141 13.99 -14.91 -10.65
C GLU A 141 12.78 -14.17 -11.25
N SER A 142 11.58 -14.69 -11.06
CA SER A 142 10.33 -14.09 -11.56
C SER A 142 9.80 -12.95 -10.70
N LYS A 143 10.37 -12.71 -9.51
CA LYS A 143 9.92 -11.70 -8.55
C LYS A 143 10.83 -10.50 -8.49
N PHE A 144 10.24 -9.34 -8.21
CA PHE A 144 10.97 -8.09 -7.97
C PHE A 144 11.61 -8.10 -6.57
N GLY A 145 12.44 -7.11 -6.32
CA GLY A 145 13.14 -6.94 -5.06
C GLY A 145 14.64 -7.14 -5.18
N ILE A 146 15.38 -6.52 -4.30
CA ILE A 146 16.82 -6.72 -4.18
C ILE A 146 17.10 -8.03 -3.41
N SER A 147 18.32 -8.56 -3.54
CA SER A 147 18.78 -9.66 -2.70
C SER A 147 18.89 -9.19 -1.24
N ASP A 148 18.67 -10.09 -0.29
CA ASP A 148 18.88 -9.85 1.13
C ASP A 148 20.35 -9.45 1.44
N LEU A 149 21.30 -10.01 0.71
CA LEU A 149 22.73 -9.70 0.83
C LEU A 149 23.07 -8.25 0.41
N GLU A 150 22.28 -7.66 -0.49
CA GLU A 150 22.50 -6.30 -0.99
C GLU A 150 21.79 -5.23 -0.14
N CYS A 151 20.95 -5.63 0.81
CA CYS A 151 20.03 -4.74 1.51
C CYS A 151 20.76 -3.62 2.28
N GLU A 152 21.86 -3.93 2.96
CA GLU A 152 22.62 -2.94 3.74
C GLU A 152 23.28 -1.89 2.84
N ASP A 153 23.95 -2.32 1.77
CA ASP A 153 24.58 -1.41 0.82
C ASP A 153 23.56 -0.58 0.06
N PHE A 154 22.40 -1.18 -0.26
CA PHE A 154 21.30 -0.46 -0.86
C PHE A 154 20.80 0.67 0.03
N ILE A 155 20.56 0.40 1.33
CA ILE A 155 20.14 1.41 2.31
C ILE A 155 21.19 2.51 2.42
N ARG A 156 22.49 2.17 2.51
CA ARG A 156 23.59 3.15 2.57
C ARG A 156 23.59 4.09 1.38
N ASN A 157 23.24 3.60 0.19
CA ASN A 157 23.21 4.40 -1.03
C ASN A 157 22.04 5.38 -1.10
N ILE A 158 20.89 5.06 -0.47
CA ILE A 158 19.68 5.86 -0.63
C ILE A 158 19.25 6.66 0.60
N HIS A 159 19.75 6.33 1.81
CA HIS A 159 19.24 6.92 3.07
C HIS A 159 19.43 8.44 3.18
N GLN A 160 20.36 9.02 2.43
CA GLN A 160 20.61 10.48 2.41
C GLN A 160 19.83 11.21 1.30
N LEU A 161 19.08 10.51 0.46
CA LEU A 161 18.30 11.15 -0.59
C LEU A 161 17.20 12.02 0.03
N PRO A 162 17.10 13.31 -0.36
CA PRO A 162 16.05 14.19 0.15
C PRO A 162 14.68 13.74 -0.35
N GLY A 163 13.62 14.09 0.37
CA GLY A 163 12.24 13.80 -0.06
C GLY A 163 11.81 12.33 0.06
N ILE A 164 12.66 11.44 0.57
CA ILE A 164 12.27 10.08 0.95
C ILE A 164 12.69 9.76 2.39
N HIS A 165 11.98 8.82 2.99
CA HIS A 165 12.31 8.26 4.30
C HIS A 165 12.22 6.74 4.24
N VAL A 166 13.34 6.06 4.47
CA VAL A 166 13.38 4.57 4.52
C VAL A 166 12.73 4.14 5.83
N SER A 167 11.55 3.53 5.74
CA SER A 167 10.74 3.15 6.91
C SER A 167 10.85 1.65 7.25
N GLY A 168 11.44 0.85 6.36
CA GLY A 168 11.60 -0.59 6.58
C GLY A 168 11.72 -1.39 5.30
N LEU A 169 11.43 -2.67 5.42
CA LEU A 169 11.51 -3.65 4.35
C LEU A 169 10.12 -4.18 3.98
N MET A 170 9.95 -4.63 2.74
CA MET A 170 8.78 -5.34 2.24
C MET A 170 9.23 -6.63 1.58
N THR A 171 8.48 -7.69 1.79
CA THR A 171 8.67 -8.97 1.10
C THR A 171 7.33 -9.65 0.87
N ILE A 172 7.27 -10.49 -0.16
CA ILE A 172 6.09 -11.29 -0.52
C ILE A 172 6.52 -12.76 -0.64
#